data_735823403bb9fb26bb2c67d48a2e69a0
#
_entry.id   735823403bb9fb26bb2c67d48a2e69a0
#
_cell.length_a   1.000
_cell.length_b   1.000
_cell.length_c   1.000
_cell.angle_alpha   90.00
_cell.angle_beta   90.00
_cell.angle_gamma   90.00
#
_symmetry.space_group_name_H-M   'P 1'
#
loop_
_entity.id
_entity.type
_entity.pdbx_description
1 polymer ?
#
loop_
_entity_poly.entity_id
_entity_poly.type
_entity_poly.pdbx_seq_one_letter_code
_entity_poly.pdbx_strand_id
1 'polypeptide(L)'
;MFKKKSIKYSLAPQTEFYDSLSSSLSWKPFIMFGNFSNIRNTHCNTDSFGLRYNNFNNEKNYNNINNSIFDEKFTSNKEGAVLIGNSAAFGWGSTSDQNTISSLLNEKTKFHFYNLGVSGFSGFQEIIQFLSLQKKLNNIKKLIILSGVNDSFLPYYIKEFDENLGPFFSNSEFLNRMSKASLSLKAKFEKFFYNKVLRKKINWNEMYELDFHNKNSNKNYQFSDYKKKLNPDTSLKFLIDRNLSLWSIIGKGMNIKICYALQPLANWCGKELSIEEKKIFDELDQIDHSRHILSLIDIKKYDLVKNLIIQNCKKYDIKFMDCNESIRKNSHHKEWLFL
;
A
#
# COMPACT_ATOMS: atom_id res chain seq x y z
N MET A 1 -1.76 35.98 5.41
CA MET A 1 -2.20 35.02 6.40
C MET A 1 -1.23 33.84 6.37
N PHE A 2 -0.34 33.75 7.37
CA PHE A 2 0.61 32.62 7.46
C PHE A 2 -0.19 31.36 7.73
N LYS A 3 -0.14 30.34 6.83
CA LYS A 3 -0.69 29.04 7.13
C LYS A 3 0.03 28.48 8.34
N LYS A 4 -0.69 28.22 9.42
CA LYS A 4 -0.15 27.57 10.62
C LYS A 4 0.48 26.23 10.15
N LYS A 5 1.75 26.02 10.45
CA LYS A 5 2.42 24.76 10.12
C LYS A 5 1.75 23.64 10.90
N SER A 6 1.49 22.50 10.24
CA SER A 6 0.92 21.31 10.89
C SER A 6 1.76 20.89 12.08
N ILE A 7 1.12 20.51 13.17
CA ILE A 7 1.77 19.95 14.37
C ILE A 7 2.55 18.69 13.99
N LYS A 8 1.96 17.83 13.17
CA LYS A 8 2.59 16.63 12.62
C LYS A 8 3.95 16.95 11.97
N TYR A 9 4.02 17.94 11.08
CA TYR A 9 5.27 18.31 10.40
C TYR A 9 6.28 19.01 11.32
N SER A 10 5.81 19.60 12.42
CA SER A 10 6.69 20.19 13.40
C SER A 10 7.37 19.14 14.28
N LEU A 11 6.64 18.07 14.64
CA LEU A 11 7.13 16.98 15.49
C LEU A 11 7.84 15.89 14.67
N ALA A 12 7.37 15.60 13.47
CA ALA A 12 7.89 14.57 12.58
C ALA A 12 8.10 15.13 11.16
N PRO A 13 9.15 15.95 10.92
CA PRO A 13 9.34 16.69 9.67
C PRO A 13 9.37 15.82 8.41
N GLN A 14 9.87 14.58 8.51
CA GLN A 14 9.91 13.63 7.40
C GLN A 14 8.51 13.32 6.85
N THR A 15 7.45 13.45 7.65
CA THR A 15 6.08 13.13 7.21
C THR A 15 5.57 14.09 6.14
N GLU A 16 6.05 15.35 6.11
CA GLU A 16 5.72 16.31 5.04
C GLU A 16 6.14 15.79 3.66
N PHE A 17 7.33 15.18 3.59
CA PHE A 17 7.79 14.53 2.36
C PHE A 17 6.88 13.36 1.94
N TYR A 18 6.56 12.45 2.86
CA TYR A 18 5.71 11.30 2.54
C TYR A 18 4.29 11.72 2.15
N ASP A 19 3.71 12.71 2.83
CA ASP A 19 2.38 13.22 2.49
C ASP A 19 2.36 13.87 1.11
N SER A 20 3.45 14.51 0.68
CA SER A 20 3.59 15.03 -0.69
C SER A 20 3.60 13.92 -1.75
N LEU A 21 4.05 12.72 -1.41
CA LEU A 21 4.02 11.55 -2.30
C LEU A 21 2.62 10.93 -2.38
N SER A 22 1.79 11.05 -1.34
CA SER A 22 0.49 10.37 -1.26
C SER A 22 -0.49 10.77 -2.37
N SER A 23 -0.36 11.99 -2.89
CA SER A 23 -1.21 12.52 -3.96
C SER A 23 -0.86 12.02 -5.37
N SER A 24 0.20 11.24 -5.54
CA SER A 24 0.79 10.93 -6.84
C SER A 24 1.34 9.51 -6.88
N LEU A 25 0.48 8.50 -6.98
CA LEU A 25 0.90 7.13 -7.18
C LEU A 25 1.35 6.90 -8.64
N SER A 26 2.38 6.08 -8.82
CA SER A 26 2.84 5.67 -10.14
C SER A 26 1.93 4.56 -10.68
N TRP A 27 1.34 4.78 -11.86
CA TRP A 27 0.56 3.73 -12.53
C TRP A 27 1.45 2.55 -12.92
N LYS A 28 0.98 1.34 -12.61
CA LYS A 28 1.65 0.10 -13.02
C LYS A 28 0.64 -0.89 -13.57
N PRO A 29 0.89 -1.48 -14.75
CA PRO A 29 0.03 -2.53 -15.29
C PRO A 29 -0.14 -3.67 -14.29
N PHE A 30 -1.29 -4.34 -14.34
CA PHE A 30 -1.73 -5.48 -13.53
C PHE A 30 -1.96 -5.20 -12.03
N ILE A 31 -1.17 -4.30 -11.42
CA ILE A 31 -1.30 -3.95 -9.98
C ILE A 31 -1.91 -2.58 -9.75
N MET A 32 -2.31 -1.89 -10.83
CA MET A 32 -2.95 -0.58 -10.91
C MET A 32 -2.03 0.58 -10.52
N PHE A 33 -1.34 0.52 -9.40
CA PHE A 33 -0.42 1.57 -8.95
C PHE A 33 0.75 0.98 -8.17
N GLY A 34 1.73 1.79 -7.88
CA GLY A 34 2.88 1.47 -7.04
C GLY A 34 3.56 2.74 -6.56
N ASN A 35 4.58 2.61 -5.75
CA ASN A 35 5.37 3.75 -5.32
C ASN A 35 6.10 4.39 -6.51
N PHE A 36 6.50 5.66 -6.36
CA PHE A 36 7.32 6.33 -7.36
C PHE A 36 8.67 5.67 -7.55
N SER A 37 9.06 5.57 -8.81
CA SER A 37 10.38 5.10 -9.21
C SER A 37 11.40 6.22 -9.07
N ASN A 38 12.64 5.83 -8.73
CA ASN A 38 13.81 6.71 -8.73
C ASN A 38 13.69 7.92 -7.78
N ILE A 39 12.97 7.80 -6.68
CA ILE A 39 12.99 8.79 -5.61
C ILE A 39 14.42 8.86 -5.06
N ARG A 40 14.90 10.08 -4.85
CA ARG A 40 16.16 10.39 -4.18
C ARG A 40 15.92 11.49 -3.15
N ASN A 41 15.93 11.09 -1.88
CA ASN A 41 15.68 11.99 -0.76
C ASN A 41 16.38 11.46 0.51
N THR A 42 16.62 12.32 1.48
CA THR A 42 17.23 11.93 2.76
C THR A 42 16.41 10.90 3.53
N HIS A 43 15.09 10.90 3.33
CA HIS A 43 14.15 10.05 4.05
C HIS A 43 13.81 8.75 3.31
N CYS A 44 13.80 8.76 1.97
CA CYS A 44 13.34 7.65 1.18
C CYS A 44 14.01 7.61 -0.18
N ASN A 45 14.55 6.45 -0.56
CA ASN A 45 15.11 6.23 -1.88
C ASN A 45 14.50 4.96 -2.48
N THR A 46 14.06 5.06 -3.75
CA THR A 46 13.45 3.94 -4.47
C THR A 46 14.18 3.65 -5.76
N ASP A 47 14.12 2.41 -6.20
CA ASP A 47 14.71 1.98 -7.46
C ASP A 47 13.81 2.30 -8.68
N SER A 48 14.19 1.81 -9.86
CA SER A 48 13.42 1.96 -11.11
C SER A 48 12.05 1.28 -11.08
N PHE A 49 11.82 0.32 -10.17
CA PHE A 49 10.53 -0.33 -9.93
C PHE A 49 9.68 0.38 -8.88
N GLY A 50 10.23 1.39 -8.18
CA GLY A 50 9.61 2.05 -7.03
C GLY A 50 9.74 1.26 -5.74
N LEU A 51 10.67 0.30 -5.69
CA LEU A 51 10.96 -0.48 -4.49
C LEU A 51 11.99 0.24 -3.63
N ARG A 52 11.80 0.21 -2.31
CA ARG A 52 12.66 0.94 -1.39
C ARG A 52 13.97 0.22 -1.16
N TYR A 53 15.06 0.98 -1.20
CA TYR A 53 16.37 0.46 -0.82
C TYR A 53 16.47 0.21 0.68
N ASN A 54 17.30 -0.76 1.05
CA ASN A 54 17.78 -0.94 2.42
C ASN A 54 19.15 -0.28 2.55
N ASN A 55 19.40 0.44 3.64
CA ASN A 55 20.70 1.04 3.96
C ASN A 55 21.31 1.83 2.78
N PHE A 56 20.53 2.74 2.21
CA PHE A 56 20.99 3.58 1.11
C PHE A 56 22.07 4.54 1.60
N ASN A 57 23.29 4.43 1.09
CA ASN A 57 24.38 5.31 1.42
C ASN A 57 24.67 6.24 0.23
N ASN A 58 24.33 7.52 0.38
CA ASN A 58 24.34 8.53 -0.70
C ASN A 58 25.74 8.75 -1.35
N GLU A 59 26.83 8.36 -0.69
CA GLU A 59 28.14 8.88 -1.05
C GLU A 59 28.91 8.09 -2.13
N LYS A 60 28.50 6.87 -2.49
CA LYS A 60 29.37 6.04 -3.32
C LYS A 60 28.82 5.48 -4.65
N ASN A 61 27.51 5.45 -4.92
CA ASN A 61 27.05 4.62 -6.05
C ASN A 61 25.78 5.06 -6.81
N TYR A 62 25.32 6.32 -6.74
CA TYR A 62 23.93 6.61 -7.12
C TYR A 62 23.71 7.52 -8.34
N ASN A 63 24.74 7.76 -9.13
CA ASN A 63 24.61 8.53 -10.37
C ASN A 63 23.91 7.77 -11.51
N ASN A 64 23.59 6.48 -11.32
CA ASN A 64 22.90 5.68 -12.32
C ASN A 64 21.41 5.54 -11.98
N ILE A 65 20.55 6.19 -12.73
CA ILE A 65 19.07 6.20 -12.61
C ILE A 65 18.47 4.79 -12.74
N ASN A 66 19.19 3.84 -13.31
CA ASN A 66 18.70 2.49 -13.62
C ASN A 66 19.03 1.41 -12.56
N ASN A 67 19.55 1.80 -11.41
CA ASN A 67 19.86 0.85 -10.35
C ASN A 67 18.58 0.22 -9.76
N SER A 68 18.63 -1.09 -9.54
CA SER A 68 17.56 -1.85 -8.90
C SER A 68 18.03 -2.43 -7.56
N ILE A 69 17.10 -2.61 -6.62
CA ILE A 69 17.39 -3.33 -5.36
C ILE A 69 17.83 -4.79 -5.60
N PHE A 70 17.62 -5.31 -6.81
CA PHE A 70 18.02 -6.66 -7.24
C PHE A 70 19.45 -6.73 -7.78
N ASP A 71 20.11 -5.59 -8.00
CA ASP A 71 21.48 -5.58 -8.51
C ASP A 71 22.46 -6.13 -7.46
N GLU A 72 23.47 -6.86 -7.91
CA GLU A 72 24.45 -7.55 -7.02
C GLU A 72 25.08 -6.63 -5.97
N LYS A 73 25.32 -5.37 -6.31
CA LYS A 73 25.89 -4.37 -5.38
C LYS A 73 24.99 -4.02 -4.20
N PHE A 74 23.68 -4.30 -4.28
CA PHE A 74 22.72 -4.09 -3.20
C PHE A 74 22.33 -5.39 -2.52
N THR A 75 22.70 -6.54 -3.09
CA THR A 75 22.48 -7.86 -2.51
C THR A 75 23.70 -8.30 -1.74
N SER A 76 23.52 -9.17 -0.80
CA SER A 76 24.60 -9.82 -0.05
C SER A 76 24.65 -11.30 -0.38
N ASN A 77 25.76 -11.97 -0.04
CA ASN A 77 25.88 -13.42 -0.13
C ASN A 77 25.01 -14.19 0.88
N LYS A 78 24.15 -13.46 1.62
CA LYS A 78 23.19 -14.05 2.55
C LYS A 78 22.04 -14.72 1.80
N GLU A 79 21.36 -15.66 2.47
CA GLU A 79 20.09 -16.18 1.97
C GLU A 79 19.06 -15.04 1.82
N GLY A 80 18.30 -15.05 0.73
CA GLY A 80 17.29 -14.04 0.46
C GLY A 80 16.06 -14.21 1.35
N ALA A 81 15.47 -13.09 1.70
CA ALA A 81 14.16 -13.00 2.33
C ALA A 81 13.37 -11.82 1.74
N VAL A 82 12.06 -11.83 1.87
CA VAL A 82 11.18 -10.76 1.39
C VAL A 82 10.38 -10.21 2.56
N LEU A 83 10.33 -8.88 2.67
CA LEU A 83 9.31 -8.16 3.42
C LEU A 83 8.33 -7.57 2.40
N ILE A 84 7.07 -7.99 2.47
CA ILE A 84 5.99 -7.51 1.62
C ILE A 84 4.84 -7.00 2.46
N GLY A 85 4.07 -6.07 1.93
CA GLY A 85 2.94 -5.48 2.63
C GLY A 85 2.61 -4.09 2.08
N ASN A 86 1.89 -3.34 2.88
CA ASN A 86 1.44 -1.99 2.55
C ASN A 86 2.46 -0.89 2.97
N SER A 87 1.96 0.30 3.33
CA SER A 87 2.78 1.46 3.73
C SER A 87 3.71 1.17 4.91
N ALA A 88 3.31 0.33 5.87
CA ALA A 88 4.16 -0.05 7.01
C ALA A 88 5.37 -0.90 6.56
N ALA A 89 5.18 -1.84 5.65
CA ALA A 89 6.26 -2.63 5.08
C ALA A 89 7.20 -1.75 4.22
N PHE A 90 6.64 -0.80 3.46
CA PHE A 90 7.42 0.20 2.73
C PHE A 90 8.28 1.06 3.66
N GLY A 91 7.84 1.29 4.89
CA GLY A 91 8.46 2.18 5.86
C GLY A 91 8.01 3.63 5.70
N TRP A 92 6.71 3.85 5.45
CA TRP A 92 6.12 5.18 5.40
C TRP A 92 6.33 5.89 6.74
N GLY A 93 6.81 7.12 6.70
CA GLY A 93 7.13 7.89 7.90
C GLY A 93 8.52 7.62 8.51
N SER A 94 9.30 6.66 8.00
CA SER A 94 10.66 6.42 8.49
C SER A 94 11.56 7.63 8.24
N THR A 95 12.43 7.92 9.19
CA THR A 95 13.37 9.06 9.10
C THR A 95 14.43 8.87 8.02
N SER A 96 14.78 7.64 7.68
CA SER A 96 15.72 7.27 6.61
C SER A 96 15.51 5.83 6.15
N ASP A 97 16.21 5.42 5.08
CA ASP A 97 16.16 4.03 4.61
C ASP A 97 16.76 3.04 5.61
N GLN A 98 17.75 3.45 6.41
CA GLN A 98 18.32 2.62 7.46
C GLN A 98 17.33 2.28 8.59
N ASN A 99 16.35 3.14 8.82
CA ASN A 99 15.38 3.00 9.89
C ASN A 99 14.08 2.30 9.44
N THR A 100 14.12 1.62 8.29
CA THR A 100 13.00 0.78 7.86
C THR A 100 13.06 -0.61 8.51
N ILE A 101 11.90 -1.26 8.62
CA ILE A 101 11.83 -2.63 9.16
C ILE A 101 12.73 -3.59 8.36
N SER A 102 12.73 -3.48 7.02
CA SER A 102 13.57 -4.34 6.17
C SER A 102 15.07 -4.11 6.41
N SER A 103 15.50 -2.87 6.63
CA SER A 103 16.90 -2.55 6.94
C SER A 103 17.32 -3.09 8.29
N LEU A 104 16.48 -2.93 9.30
CA LEU A 104 16.72 -3.48 10.63
C LEU A 104 16.75 -5.02 10.63
N LEU A 105 15.89 -5.65 9.83
CA LEU A 105 15.94 -7.10 9.63
C LEU A 105 17.21 -7.56 8.93
N ASN A 106 17.74 -6.80 7.96
CA ASN A 106 19.03 -7.06 7.34
C ASN A 106 20.19 -7.01 8.32
N GLU A 107 20.16 -6.06 9.24
CA GLU A 107 21.18 -5.89 10.27
C GLU A 107 21.12 -7.00 11.31
N LYS A 108 19.90 -7.29 11.81
CA LYS A 108 19.69 -8.16 12.96
C LYS A 108 19.55 -9.65 12.62
N THR A 109 19.59 -10.02 11.33
CA THR A 109 19.41 -11.41 10.91
C THR A 109 20.48 -11.87 9.92
N LYS A 110 20.53 -13.16 9.67
CA LYS A 110 21.39 -13.76 8.64
C LYS A 110 20.85 -13.66 7.23
N PHE A 111 19.65 -13.06 7.04
CA PHE A 111 19.00 -12.95 5.74
C PHE A 111 19.25 -11.59 5.09
N HIS A 112 19.21 -11.56 3.76
CA HIS A 112 19.07 -10.34 2.99
C HIS A 112 17.61 -10.11 2.64
N PHE A 113 17.00 -9.07 3.21
CA PHE A 113 15.60 -8.73 2.97
C PHE A 113 15.44 -7.79 1.77
N TYR A 114 14.61 -8.17 0.81
CA TYR A 114 14.09 -7.29 -0.22
C TYR A 114 12.82 -6.61 0.30
N ASN A 115 12.75 -5.28 0.22
CA ASN A 115 11.56 -4.53 0.60
C ASN A 115 10.61 -4.42 -0.60
N LEU A 116 9.56 -5.21 -0.61
CA LEU A 116 8.49 -5.17 -1.61
C LEU A 116 7.22 -4.45 -1.09
N GLY A 117 7.32 -3.65 -0.04
CA GLY A 117 6.20 -2.87 0.48
C GLY A 117 5.75 -1.77 -0.49
N VAL A 118 4.43 -1.57 -0.59
CA VAL A 118 3.83 -0.49 -1.40
C VAL A 118 2.70 0.17 -0.64
N SER A 119 2.74 1.50 -0.57
CA SER A 119 1.68 2.25 0.11
C SER A 119 0.31 2.02 -0.54
N GLY A 120 -0.70 1.76 0.27
CA GLY A 120 -2.08 1.59 -0.17
C GLY A 120 -2.42 0.20 -0.72
N PHE A 121 -1.50 -0.76 -0.78
CA PHE A 121 -1.79 -2.09 -1.31
C PHE A 121 -2.77 -2.86 -0.44
N SER A 122 -3.64 -3.61 -1.10
CA SER A 122 -4.40 -4.73 -0.54
C SER A 122 -3.57 -6.03 -0.61
N GLY A 123 -3.93 -7.01 0.18
CA GLY A 123 -3.22 -8.29 0.19
C GLY A 123 -3.17 -9.00 -1.17
N PHE A 124 -4.16 -8.79 -2.03
CA PHE A 124 -4.14 -9.35 -3.39
C PHE A 124 -3.12 -8.64 -4.29
N GLN A 125 -2.98 -7.32 -4.19
CA GLN A 125 -1.95 -6.57 -4.92
C GLN A 125 -0.54 -6.96 -4.48
N GLU A 126 -0.35 -7.27 -3.19
CA GLU A 126 0.91 -7.80 -2.65
C GLU A 126 1.28 -9.12 -3.35
N ILE A 127 0.33 -10.04 -3.50
CA ILE A 127 0.53 -11.32 -4.20
C ILE A 127 0.93 -11.11 -5.66
N ILE A 128 0.19 -10.26 -6.40
CA ILE A 128 0.48 -9.98 -7.81
C ILE A 128 1.88 -9.36 -7.96
N GLN A 129 2.25 -8.42 -7.07
CA GLN A 129 3.57 -7.82 -7.10
C GLN A 129 4.67 -8.84 -6.86
N PHE A 130 4.53 -9.71 -5.86
CA PHE A 130 5.48 -10.78 -5.60
C PHE A 130 5.66 -11.68 -6.83
N LEU A 131 4.56 -12.16 -7.41
CA LEU A 131 4.59 -13.01 -8.61
C LEU A 131 5.24 -12.32 -9.81
N SER A 132 5.01 -11.01 -9.98
CA SER A 132 5.60 -10.22 -11.06
C SER A 132 7.12 -10.05 -10.92
N LEU A 133 7.63 -10.04 -9.70
CA LEU A 133 9.04 -9.79 -9.41
C LEU A 133 9.83 -11.05 -9.00
N GLN A 134 9.18 -12.18 -8.79
CA GLN A 134 9.78 -13.39 -8.21
C GLN A 134 11.01 -13.91 -8.99
N LYS A 135 11.06 -13.69 -10.31
CA LYS A 135 12.22 -14.05 -11.14
C LYS A 135 13.47 -13.19 -10.91
N LYS A 136 13.31 -12.02 -10.28
CA LYS A 136 14.41 -11.10 -9.92
C LYS A 136 14.93 -11.35 -8.50
N LEU A 137 14.17 -12.08 -7.70
CA LEU A 137 14.53 -12.40 -6.32
C LEU A 137 15.51 -13.58 -6.29
N ASN A 138 16.64 -13.41 -5.60
CA ASN A 138 17.67 -14.45 -5.55
C ASN A 138 17.55 -15.27 -4.27
N ASN A 139 17.57 -16.60 -4.39
CA ASN A 139 17.65 -17.58 -3.30
C ASN A 139 16.75 -17.27 -2.09
N ILE A 140 15.46 -17.00 -2.34
CA ILE A 140 14.51 -16.66 -1.29
C ILE A 140 14.15 -17.88 -0.45
N LYS A 141 14.35 -17.77 0.87
CA LYS A 141 14.02 -18.80 1.87
C LYS A 141 12.89 -18.39 2.80
N LYS A 142 12.65 -17.07 2.96
CA LYS A 142 11.63 -16.56 3.87
C LYS A 142 10.85 -15.41 3.22
N LEU A 143 9.58 -15.33 3.60
CA LEU A 143 8.70 -14.22 3.24
C LEU A 143 7.92 -13.79 4.49
N ILE A 144 7.99 -12.50 4.81
CA ILE A 144 7.19 -11.86 5.86
C ILE A 144 6.16 -10.97 5.19
N ILE A 145 4.90 -11.24 5.47
CA ILE A 145 3.76 -10.44 5.02
C ILE A 145 3.38 -9.52 6.17
N LEU A 146 3.73 -8.24 6.12
CA LEU A 146 3.34 -7.23 7.11
C LEU A 146 2.11 -6.50 6.58
N SER A 147 0.93 -7.01 6.89
CA SER A 147 -0.32 -6.58 6.26
C SER A 147 -1.53 -6.77 7.19
N GLY A 148 -2.74 -6.72 6.62
CA GLY A 148 -4.02 -6.98 7.28
C GLY A 148 -4.85 -5.73 7.55
N VAL A 149 -4.24 -4.57 7.72
CA VAL A 149 -4.96 -3.33 8.00
C VAL A 149 -5.79 -2.89 6.79
N ASN A 150 -5.20 -2.79 5.60
CA ASN A 150 -5.93 -2.33 4.42
C ASN A 150 -7.09 -3.26 4.07
N ASP A 151 -6.86 -4.57 4.06
CA ASP A 151 -7.93 -5.55 3.79
C ASP A 151 -9.04 -5.47 4.84
N SER A 152 -8.74 -5.05 6.07
CA SER A 152 -9.73 -4.98 7.15
C SER A 152 -10.74 -3.85 6.99
N PHE A 153 -10.42 -2.77 6.27
CA PHE A 153 -11.33 -1.65 6.09
C PHE A 153 -11.83 -1.47 4.65
N LEU A 154 -11.11 -1.94 3.63
CA LEU A 154 -11.49 -1.75 2.23
C LEU A 154 -12.94 -2.17 1.91
N PRO A 155 -13.45 -3.33 2.35
CA PRO A 155 -14.83 -3.73 2.08
C PRO A 155 -15.89 -2.81 2.70
N TYR A 156 -15.54 -2.09 3.76
CA TYR A 156 -16.45 -1.17 4.46
C TYR A 156 -16.38 0.25 3.89
N TYR A 157 -15.19 0.65 3.42
CA TYR A 157 -14.91 2.01 2.99
C TYR A 157 -15.24 2.26 1.53
N ILE A 158 -14.90 1.30 0.66
CA ILE A 158 -15.04 1.45 -0.79
C ILE A 158 -16.45 1.01 -1.21
N LYS A 159 -17.20 1.93 -1.79
CA LYS A 159 -18.57 1.65 -2.28
C LYS A 159 -18.59 0.67 -3.46
N GLU A 160 -17.58 0.76 -4.33
CA GLU A 160 -17.40 -0.09 -5.50
C GLU A 160 -16.31 -1.12 -5.19
N PHE A 161 -16.71 -2.17 -4.50
CA PHE A 161 -15.84 -3.26 -4.09
C PHE A 161 -16.39 -4.60 -4.57
N ASP A 162 -15.54 -5.38 -5.22
CA ASP A 162 -15.80 -6.78 -5.57
C ASP A 162 -14.78 -7.66 -4.86
N GLU A 163 -15.24 -8.72 -4.23
CA GLU A 163 -14.38 -9.63 -3.45
C GLU A 163 -13.36 -10.38 -4.30
N ASN A 164 -13.65 -10.61 -5.58
CA ASN A 164 -12.76 -11.30 -6.52
C ASN A 164 -11.80 -10.35 -7.21
N LEU A 165 -12.30 -9.19 -7.66
CA LEU A 165 -11.57 -8.24 -8.48
C LEU A 165 -10.90 -7.13 -7.64
N GLY A 166 -11.40 -6.90 -6.45
CA GLY A 166 -10.84 -5.94 -5.50
C GLY A 166 -11.54 -4.58 -5.47
N PRO A 167 -10.94 -3.56 -4.87
CA PRO A 167 -11.49 -2.23 -4.78
C PRO A 167 -11.32 -1.47 -6.10
N PHE A 168 -12.39 -0.82 -6.56
CA PHE A 168 -12.39 0.03 -7.76
C PHE A 168 -12.03 1.49 -7.46
N PHE A 169 -11.34 1.77 -6.36
CA PHE A 169 -11.01 3.15 -5.97
C PHE A 169 -10.10 3.89 -6.97
N SER A 170 -9.38 3.15 -7.82
CA SER A 170 -8.58 3.73 -8.91
C SER A 170 -9.30 3.76 -10.26
N ASN A 171 -10.59 3.44 -10.30
CA ASN A 171 -11.33 3.33 -11.55
C ASN A 171 -11.30 4.65 -12.35
N SER A 172 -11.51 5.79 -11.70
CA SER A 172 -11.44 7.11 -12.33
C SER A 172 -10.07 7.39 -12.96
N GLU A 173 -8.98 7.00 -12.32
CA GLU A 173 -7.64 7.17 -12.87
C GLU A 173 -7.39 6.21 -14.04
N PHE A 174 -7.84 4.96 -13.95
CA PHE A 174 -7.78 4.00 -15.04
C PHE A 174 -8.54 4.50 -16.26
N LEU A 175 -9.80 4.93 -16.09
CA LEU A 175 -10.63 5.50 -17.16
C LEU A 175 -10.00 6.75 -17.77
N ASN A 176 -9.43 7.64 -16.95
CA ASN A 176 -8.74 8.84 -17.42
C ASN A 176 -7.51 8.48 -18.30
N ARG A 177 -6.75 7.46 -17.94
CA ARG A 177 -5.60 6.98 -18.74
C ARG A 177 -6.04 6.30 -20.02
N MET A 178 -7.06 5.47 -19.95
CA MET A 178 -7.66 4.83 -21.13
C MET A 178 -8.22 5.88 -22.10
N SER A 179 -8.92 6.90 -21.59
CA SER A 179 -9.45 7.99 -22.41
C SER A 179 -8.36 8.79 -23.11
N LYS A 180 -7.24 9.07 -22.41
CA LYS A 180 -6.11 9.77 -23.03
C LYS A 180 -5.47 8.98 -24.17
N ALA A 181 -5.46 7.65 -24.06
CA ALA A 181 -4.91 6.77 -25.07
C ALA A 181 -5.85 6.59 -26.28
N SER A 182 -7.17 6.57 -26.05
CA SER A 182 -8.19 6.21 -27.04
C SER A 182 -8.97 7.39 -27.61
N LEU A 183 -8.78 8.61 -27.14
CA LEU A 183 -9.48 9.79 -27.63
C LEU A 183 -9.24 9.99 -29.14
N SER A 184 -10.32 10.00 -29.89
CA SER A 184 -10.30 10.36 -31.31
C SER A 184 -9.73 11.78 -31.52
N LEU A 185 -9.24 12.09 -32.71
CA LEU A 185 -8.77 13.44 -33.06
C LEU A 185 -9.84 14.48 -32.80
N LYS A 186 -11.12 14.15 -33.06
CA LYS A 186 -12.29 15.01 -32.78
C LYS A 186 -12.40 15.31 -31.29
N ALA A 187 -12.36 14.29 -30.42
CA ALA A 187 -12.44 14.48 -28.98
C ALA A 187 -11.22 15.23 -28.42
N LYS A 188 -10.02 15.06 -29.01
CA LYS A 188 -8.84 15.87 -28.68
C LYS A 188 -9.01 17.32 -29.02
N PHE A 189 -9.65 17.63 -30.18
CA PHE A 189 -9.93 18.97 -30.62
C PHE A 189 -11.01 19.63 -29.74
N GLU A 190 -12.10 18.93 -29.44
CA GLU A 190 -13.14 19.38 -28.51
C GLU A 190 -12.57 19.71 -27.14
N LYS A 191 -11.70 18.83 -26.61
CA LYS A 191 -10.98 19.07 -25.37
C LYS A 191 -10.16 20.35 -25.39
N PHE A 192 -9.41 20.59 -26.47
CA PHE A 192 -8.65 21.81 -26.65
C PHE A 192 -9.54 23.02 -26.67
N PHE A 193 -10.66 22.96 -27.41
CA PHE A 193 -11.63 24.05 -27.57
C PHE A 193 -12.28 24.42 -26.24
N TYR A 194 -12.79 23.41 -25.50
CA TYR A 194 -13.43 23.65 -24.19
C TYR A 194 -12.45 24.21 -23.15
N ASN A 195 -11.26 23.70 -23.07
CA ASN A 195 -10.28 24.15 -22.08
C ASN A 195 -9.71 25.54 -22.40
N LYS A 196 -9.35 25.77 -23.65
CA LYS A 196 -8.67 27.02 -24.08
C LYS A 196 -9.59 28.11 -24.47
N VAL A 197 -10.71 27.81 -25.15
CA VAL A 197 -11.63 28.81 -25.70
C VAL A 197 -12.77 29.10 -24.72
N LEU A 198 -13.43 28.09 -24.22
CA LEU A 198 -14.57 28.27 -23.33
C LEU A 198 -14.21 28.37 -21.85
N ARG A 199 -12.96 28.09 -21.47
CA ARG A 199 -12.44 28.10 -20.09
C ARG A 199 -13.33 27.33 -19.11
N LYS A 200 -14.08 26.33 -19.59
CA LYS A 200 -14.96 25.47 -18.79
C LYS A 200 -14.16 24.25 -18.35
N LYS A 201 -14.13 23.96 -17.04
CA LYS A 201 -13.68 22.68 -16.52
C LYS A 201 -14.77 21.65 -16.85
N ILE A 202 -14.49 20.74 -17.79
CA ILE A 202 -15.38 19.62 -18.07
C ILE A 202 -14.89 18.42 -17.26
N ASN A 203 -15.85 17.69 -16.72
CA ASN A 203 -15.59 16.37 -16.14
C ASN A 203 -15.32 15.37 -17.28
N TRP A 204 -14.04 15.08 -17.50
CA TRP A 204 -13.58 14.24 -18.60
C TRP A 204 -14.02 12.78 -18.48
N ASN A 205 -14.33 12.32 -17.27
CA ASN A 205 -14.85 10.98 -17.04
C ASN A 205 -16.26 10.84 -17.64
N GLU A 206 -17.11 11.84 -17.44
CA GLU A 206 -18.46 11.86 -18.03
C GLU A 206 -18.40 11.92 -19.56
N MET A 207 -17.52 12.73 -20.12
CA MET A 207 -17.34 12.79 -21.60
C MET A 207 -16.80 11.49 -22.17
N TYR A 208 -15.91 10.80 -21.46
CA TYR A 208 -15.40 9.51 -21.91
C TYR A 208 -16.49 8.43 -21.84
N GLU A 209 -17.25 8.40 -20.78
CA GLU A 209 -18.40 7.50 -20.65
C GLU A 209 -19.40 7.74 -21.79
N LEU A 210 -19.70 9.00 -22.11
CA LEU A 210 -20.57 9.36 -23.23
C LEU A 210 -19.99 8.95 -24.58
N ASP A 211 -18.69 9.17 -24.85
CA ASP A 211 -18.04 8.76 -26.13
C ASP A 211 -17.92 7.24 -26.24
N PHE A 212 -17.66 6.55 -25.14
CA PHE A 212 -17.64 5.10 -25.06
C PHE A 212 -19.03 4.50 -25.26
N HIS A 213 -20.05 5.05 -24.62
CA HIS A 213 -21.45 4.63 -24.79
C HIS A 213 -21.94 4.92 -26.22
N ASN A 214 -21.63 6.06 -26.81
CA ASN A 214 -22.00 6.40 -28.19
C ASN A 214 -21.36 5.48 -29.22
N LYS A 215 -20.13 5.01 -29.00
CA LYS A 215 -19.45 4.05 -29.88
C LYS A 215 -19.92 2.62 -29.71
N ASN A 216 -20.44 2.27 -28.54
CA ASN A 216 -20.88 0.93 -28.17
C ASN A 216 -22.39 0.84 -27.90
N SER A 217 -23.20 1.78 -28.45
CA SER A 217 -24.64 1.90 -28.21
C SER A 217 -25.46 0.63 -28.51
N ASN A 218 -24.89 -0.39 -29.12
CA ASN A 218 -25.50 -1.69 -29.35
C ASN A 218 -25.10 -2.79 -28.34
N LYS A 219 -24.30 -2.46 -27.33
CA LYS A 219 -23.96 -3.40 -26.25
C LYS A 219 -24.26 -2.76 -24.91
N ASN A 220 -25.30 -3.26 -24.26
CA ASN A 220 -25.67 -2.91 -22.88
C ASN A 220 -24.57 -3.35 -21.90
N TYR A 221 -23.40 -2.70 -21.92
CA TYR A 221 -22.44 -2.80 -20.84
C TYR A 221 -22.84 -1.78 -19.76
N GLN A 222 -23.75 -2.19 -18.89
CA GLN A 222 -23.99 -1.43 -17.67
C GLN A 222 -22.89 -1.81 -16.67
N PHE A 223 -21.97 -0.88 -16.39
CA PHE A 223 -21.07 -0.95 -15.22
C PHE A 223 -21.83 -1.07 -13.89
N SER A 224 -23.15 -0.87 -13.93
CA SER A 224 -24.06 -0.98 -12.79
C SER A 224 -24.25 -2.40 -12.23
N ASP A 225 -23.91 -3.44 -12.98
CA ASP A 225 -24.14 -4.82 -12.55
C ASP A 225 -23.15 -5.31 -11.48
N TYR A 226 -22.03 -4.60 -11.28
CA TYR A 226 -21.09 -4.87 -10.20
C TYR A 226 -21.49 -4.27 -8.85
N LYS A 227 -22.63 -3.57 -8.76
CA LYS A 227 -23.17 -3.02 -7.51
C LYS A 227 -23.85 -4.05 -6.62
N LYS A 228 -23.38 -5.27 -6.56
CA LYS A 228 -23.84 -6.21 -5.55
C LYS A 228 -23.41 -5.65 -4.19
N LYS A 229 -24.38 -5.24 -3.38
CA LYS A 229 -24.15 -4.82 -1.99
C LYS A 229 -23.72 -6.07 -1.21
N LEU A 230 -22.44 -6.37 -1.25
CA LEU A 230 -21.88 -7.47 -0.47
C LEU A 230 -21.90 -7.09 1.00
N ASN A 231 -22.11 -8.07 1.86
CA ASN A 231 -21.92 -7.89 3.29
C ASN A 231 -20.39 -7.71 3.53
N PRO A 232 -19.92 -6.57 4.08
CA PRO A 232 -18.50 -6.32 4.28
C PRO A 232 -17.77 -7.40 5.09
N ASP A 233 -18.45 -7.99 6.10
CA ASP A 233 -17.86 -9.05 6.92
C ASP A 233 -17.66 -10.35 6.11
N THR A 234 -18.57 -10.66 5.19
CA THR A 234 -18.43 -11.79 4.27
C THR A 234 -17.29 -11.57 3.31
N SER A 235 -17.20 -10.36 2.74
CA SER A 235 -16.09 -10.00 1.85
C SER A 235 -14.75 -10.05 2.56
N LEU A 236 -14.66 -9.55 3.80
CA LEU A 236 -13.45 -9.63 4.61
C LEU A 236 -13.00 -11.09 4.85
N LYS A 237 -13.93 -11.97 5.21
CA LYS A 237 -13.65 -13.42 5.38
C LYS A 237 -13.10 -14.04 4.10
N PHE A 238 -13.75 -13.75 2.98
CA PHE A 238 -13.31 -14.24 1.67
C PHE A 238 -11.92 -13.73 1.30
N LEU A 239 -11.63 -12.42 1.49
CA LEU A 239 -10.31 -11.84 1.18
C LEU A 239 -9.20 -12.51 1.98
N ILE A 240 -9.38 -12.67 3.28
CA ILE A 240 -8.37 -13.27 4.17
C ILE A 240 -8.14 -14.74 3.78
N ASP A 241 -9.21 -15.52 3.57
CA ASP A 241 -9.11 -16.93 3.17
C ASP A 241 -8.39 -17.07 1.82
N ARG A 242 -8.82 -16.32 0.79
CA ARG A 242 -8.22 -16.33 -0.56
C ARG A 242 -6.73 -15.95 -0.50
N ASN A 243 -6.40 -14.84 0.14
CA ASN A 243 -5.04 -14.33 0.13
C ASN A 243 -4.08 -15.29 0.86
N LEU A 244 -4.47 -15.84 2.00
CA LEU A 244 -3.66 -16.80 2.73
C LEU A 244 -3.57 -18.16 2.03
N SER A 245 -4.63 -18.61 1.36
CA SER A 245 -4.59 -19.78 0.48
C SER A 245 -3.55 -19.62 -0.64
N LEU A 246 -3.57 -18.48 -1.34
CA LEU A 246 -2.62 -18.20 -2.42
C LEU A 246 -1.19 -18.12 -1.90
N TRP A 247 -0.96 -17.47 -0.77
CA TRP A 247 0.35 -17.45 -0.15
C TRP A 247 0.86 -18.84 0.23
N SER A 248 -0.01 -19.71 0.74
CA SER A 248 0.36 -21.11 1.03
C SER A 248 0.79 -21.87 -0.23
N ILE A 249 0.04 -21.71 -1.33
CA ILE A 249 0.40 -22.31 -2.62
C ILE A 249 1.77 -21.81 -3.10
N ILE A 250 2.01 -20.51 -3.05
CA ILE A 250 3.28 -19.88 -3.42
C ILE A 250 4.42 -20.42 -2.53
N GLY A 251 4.22 -20.44 -1.21
CA GLY A 251 5.22 -20.91 -0.26
C GLY A 251 5.63 -22.36 -0.50
N LYS A 252 4.65 -23.23 -0.72
CA LYS A 252 4.88 -24.65 -1.02
C LYS A 252 5.54 -24.82 -2.39
N GLY A 253 5.02 -24.17 -3.44
CA GLY A 253 5.55 -24.29 -4.80
C GLY A 253 6.97 -23.77 -4.97
N MET A 254 7.37 -22.76 -4.18
CA MET A 254 8.70 -22.17 -4.21
C MET A 254 9.62 -22.61 -3.06
N ASN A 255 9.15 -23.46 -2.17
CA ASN A 255 9.86 -23.88 -0.94
C ASN A 255 10.31 -22.69 -0.07
N ILE A 256 9.39 -21.74 0.14
CA ILE A 256 9.58 -20.53 0.95
C ILE A 256 8.79 -20.65 2.25
N LYS A 257 9.43 -20.38 3.39
CA LYS A 257 8.76 -20.31 4.69
C LYS A 257 8.08 -18.95 4.84
N ILE A 258 6.76 -18.95 5.02
CA ILE A 258 5.95 -17.74 5.12
C ILE A 258 5.59 -17.45 6.58
N CYS A 259 5.66 -16.16 6.95
CA CYS A 259 5.16 -15.63 8.20
C CYS A 259 4.22 -14.47 7.90
N TYR A 260 2.99 -14.56 8.36
CA TYR A 260 2.04 -13.44 8.34
C TYR A 260 2.18 -12.65 9.64
N ALA A 261 2.58 -11.39 9.53
CA ALA A 261 2.72 -10.45 10.62
C ALA A 261 1.55 -9.45 10.54
N LEU A 262 0.61 -9.53 11.48
CA LEU A 262 -0.49 -8.56 11.53
C LEU A 262 0.07 -7.19 11.89
N GLN A 263 -0.06 -6.24 10.95
CA GLN A 263 0.45 -4.87 11.09
C GLN A 263 -0.07 -4.20 12.36
N PRO A 264 0.79 -3.50 13.11
CA PRO A 264 0.36 -2.78 14.29
C PRO A 264 -0.38 -1.47 13.93
N LEU A 265 -1.39 -1.16 14.74
CA LEU A 265 -2.09 0.13 14.77
C LEU A 265 -2.16 0.65 16.20
N ALA A 266 -2.08 1.96 16.38
CA ALA A 266 -2.12 2.56 17.71
C ALA A 266 -3.35 2.09 18.52
N ASN A 267 -4.53 2.13 17.90
CA ASN A 267 -5.78 1.69 18.52
C ASN A 267 -5.82 0.18 18.84
N TRP A 268 -5.16 -0.64 18.02
CA TRP A 268 -5.15 -2.10 18.21
C TRP A 268 -4.11 -2.54 19.23
N CYS A 269 -3.01 -1.81 19.36
CA CYS A 269 -2.00 -2.08 20.36
C CYS A 269 -2.49 -1.82 21.77
N GLY A 270 -3.48 -0.92 21.95
CA GLY A 270 -3.93 -0.50 23.27
C GLY A 270 -2.82 0.17 24.11
N LYS A 271 -1.84 0.75 23.42
CA LYS A 271 -0.74 1.50 24.03
C LYS A 271 -1.24 2.88 24.45
N GLU A 272 -0.81 3.35 25.61
CA GLU A 272 -0.98 4.74 25.97
C GLU A 272 -0.16 5.62 25.02
N LEU A 273 -0.79 6.63 24.43
CA LEU A 273 -0.11 7.53 23.49
C LEU A 273 0.85 8.45 24.24
N SER A 274 2.03 8.67 23.65
CA SER A 274 2.92 9.75 24.12
C SER A 274 2.25 11.12 23.93
N ILE A 275 2.83 12.15 24.55
CA ILE A 275 2.32 13.54 24.39
C ILE A 275 2.36 13.96 22.90
N GLU A 276 3.41 13.57 22.19
CA GLU A 276 3.64 13.87 20.79
C GLU A 276 2.62 13.13 19.90
N GLU A 277 2.46 11.83 20.11
CA GLU A 277 1.47 11.01 19.40
C GLU A 277 0.06 11.58 19.58
N LYS A 278 -0.31 11.93 20.82
CA LYS A 278 -1.62 12.50 21.11
C LYS A 278 -1.85 13.80 20.35
N LYS A 279 -0.87 14.71 20.31
CA LYS A 279 -0.98 15.95 19.54
C LYS A 279 -1.17 15.71 18.04
N ILE A 280 -0.47 14.73 17.49
CA ILE A 280 -0.60 14.36 16.08
C ILE A 280 -1.97 13.77 15.80
N PHE A 281 -2.44 12.82 16.63
CA PHE A 281 -3.75 12.20 16.43
C PHE A 281 -4.89 13.18 16.65
N ASP A 282 -4.80 14.08 17.63
CA ASP A 282 -5.79 15.15 17.85
C ASP A 282 -5.89 16.08 16.61
N GLU A 283 -4.77 16.34 15.91
CA GLU A 283 -4.78 17.11 14.65
C GLU A 283 -5.41 16.29 13.53
N LEU A 284 -5.04 15.03 13.36
CA LEU A 284 -5.59 14.14 12.33
C LEU A 284 -7.09 13.89 12.51
N ASP A 285 -7.57 13.78 13.74
CA ASP A 285 -8.98 13.59 14.07
C ASP A 285 -9.87 14.77 13.70
N GLN A 286 -9.29 15.95 13.46
CA GLN A 286 -10.02 17.12 12.94
C GLN A 286 -10.30 17.03 11.44
N ILE A 287 -9.67 16.08 10.73
CA ILE A 287 -9.87 15.85 9.30
C ILE A 287 -10.98 14.81 9.13
N ASP A 288 -12.13 15.21 8.55
CA ASP A 288 -13.31 14.34 8.40
C ASP A 288 -13.01 12.98 7.75
N HIS A 289 -12.14 12.98 6.76
CA HIS A 289 -11.71 11.74 6.09
C HIS A 289 -10.97 10.79 7.05
N SER A 290 -10.08 11.31 7.88
CA SER A 290 -9.33 10.52 8.86
C SER A 290 -10.25 9.93 9.93
N ARG A 291 -11.22 10.69 10.42
CA ARG A 291 -12.23 10.19 11.39
C ARG A 291 -13.01 9.01 10.83
N HIS A 292 -13.42 9.11 9.57
CA HIS A 292 -14.17 8.03 8.93
C HIS A 292 -13.33 6.74 8.84
N ILE A 293 -12.08 6.82 8.41
CA ILE A 293 -11.17 5.66 8.37
C ILE A 293 -10.95 5.10 9.77
N LEU A 294 -10.68 5.94 10.77
CA LEU A 294 -10.46 5.51 12.15
C LEU A 294 -11.67 4.75 12.72
N SER A 295 -12.89 5.18 12.40
CA SER A 295 -14.10 4.46 12.80
C SER A 295 -14.22 3.06 12.19
N LEU A 296 -13.67 2.85 10.99
CA LEU A 296 -13.68 1.55 10.30
C LEU A 296 -12.65 0.57 10.85
N ILE A 297 -11.58 1.08 11.48
CA ILE A 297 -10.50 0.29 12.08
C ILE A 297 -10.54 0.33 13.61
N ASP A 298 -11.74 0.49 14.17
CA ASP A 298 -11.99 0.45 15.61
C ASP A 298 -11.41 -0.83 16.26
N ILE A 299 -11.09 -0.74 17.55
CA ILE A 299 -10.61 -1.85 18.38
C ILE A 299 -11.53 -3.08 18.29
N LYS A 300 -12.83 -2.89 18.15
CA LYS A 300 -13.81 -3.97 17.92
C LYS A 300 -13.54 -4.80 16.68
N LYS A 301 -12.92 -4.22 15.67
CA LYS A 301 -12.53 -4.92 14.44
C LYS A 301 -11.26 -5.75 14.62
N TYR A 302 -10.39 -5.37 15.55
CA TYR A 302 -9.13 -6.06 15.80
C TYR A 302 -9.33 -7.56 16.10
N ASP A 303 -10.21 -7.89 17.03
CA ASP A 303 -10.44 -9.28 17.41
C ASP A 303 -11.02 -10.11 16.25
N LEU A 304 -11.94 -9.52 15.48
CA LEU A 304 -12.48 -10.17 14.28
C LEU A 304 -11.37 -10.46 13.26
N VAL A 305 -10.59 -9.45 12.89
CA VAL A 305 -9.51 -9.56 11.90
C VAL A 305 -8.45 -10.55 12.38
N LYS A 306 -7.96 -10.41 13.62
CA LYS A 306 -6.98 -11.29 14.23
C LYS A 306 -7.44 -12.75 14.22
N ASN A 307 -8.66 -13.02 14.68
CA ASN A 307 -9.18 -14.39 14.75
C ASN A 307 -9.32 -15.01 13.37
N LEU A 308 -9.80 -14.25 12.37
CA LEU A 308 -9.88 -14.71 10.98
C LEU A 308 -8.49 -15.06 10.42
N ILE A 309 -7.50 -14.21 10.68
CA ILE A 309 -6.13 -14.45 10.21
C ILE A 309 -5.52 -15.67 10.91
N ILE A 310 -5.67 -15.80 12.23
CA ILE A 310 -5.17 -16.97 13.00
C ILE A 310 -5.77 -18.26 12.45
N GLN A 311 -7.09 -18.31 12.28
CA GLN A 311 -7.78 -19.50 11.76
C GLN A 311 -7.28 -19.90 10.38
N ASN A 312 -7.12 -18.93 9.48
CA ASN A 312 -6.65 -19.19 8.13
C ASN A 312 -5.14 -19.49 8.07
N CYS A 313 -4.32 -18.83 8.88
CA CYS A 313 -2.90 -19.19 9.02
C CYS A 313 -2.73 -20.64 9.49
N LYS A 314 -3.53 -21.09 10.46
CA LYS A 314 -3.54 -22.48 10.91
C LYS A 314 -4.02 -23.43 9.80
N LYS A 315 -5.08 -23.08 9.08
CA LYS A 315 -5.64 -23.86 7.95
C LYS A 315 -4.62 -24.08 6.85
N TYR A 316 -3.81 -23.08 6.55
CA TYR A 316 -2.88 -23.07 5.42
C TYR A 316 -1.40 -23.29 5.79
N ASP A 317 -1.11 -23.63 7.04
CA ASP A 317 0.25 -23.86 7.55
C ASP A 317 1.17 -22.65 7.35
N ILE A 318 0.67 -21.46 7.67
CA ILE A 318 1.41 -20.21 7.67
C ILE A 318 1.69 -19.79 9.12
N LYS A 319 2.94 -19.43 9.42
CA LYS A 319 3.28 -18.89 10.74
C LYS A 319 2.58 -17.52 10.94
N PHE A 320 1.91 -17.36 12.08
CA PHE A 320 1.29 -16.10 12.46
C PHE A 320 2.11 -15.37 13.54
N MET A 321 2.18 -14.05 13.44
CA MET A 321 2.71 -13.14 14.45
C MET A 321 1.80 -11.93 14.59
N ASP A 322 1.42 -11.61 15.80
CA ASP A 322 0.66 -10.40 16.11
C ASP A 322 1.59 -9.29 16.57
N CYS A 323 1.83 -8.30 15.70
CA CYS A 323 2.70 -7.17 16.04
C CYS A 323 2.04 -6.23 17.05
N ASN A 324 0.70 -6.18 17.11
CA ASN A 324 -0.03 -5.36 18.10
C ASN A 324 0.21 -5.89 19.52
N GLU A 325 0.08 -7.19 19.70
CA GLU A 325 0.33 -7.85 20.98
C GLU A 325 1.81 -7.75 21.37
N SER A 326 2.72 -7.87 20.40
CA SER A 326 4.15 -7.70 20.63
C SER A 326 4.50 -6.30 21.14
N ILE A 327 3.92 -5.26 20.55
CA ILE A 327 4.10 -3.87 21.00
C ILE A 327 3.50 -3.70 22.39
N ARG A 328 2.27 -4.17 22.62
CA ARG A 328 1.59 -4.06 23.91
C ARG A 328 2.42 -4.66 25.05
N LYS A 329 3.11 -5.79 24.81
CA LYS A 329 3.92 -6.48 25.82
C LYS A 329 5.30 -5.86 26.05
N ASN A 330 5.89 -5.24 25.01
CA ASN A 330 7.29 -4.84 25.02
C ASN A 330 7.52 -3.33 24.96
N SER A 331 6.50 -2.53 24.62
CA SER A 331 6.66 -1.06 24.63
C SER A 331 6.58 -0.50 26.05
N HIS A 332 7.53 0.37 26.36
CA HIS A 332 7.43 1.18 27.58
C HIS A 332 6.30 2.22 27.42
N HIS A 333 5.54 2.44 28.48
CA HIS A 333 4.56 3.52 28.53
C HIS A 333 5.24 4.84 28.14
N LYS A 334 4.64 5.59 27.19
CA LYS A 334 5.12 6.88 26.66
C LYS A 334 6.21 6.83 25.58
N GLU A 335 6.62 5.66 25.09
CA GLU A 335 7.50 5.60 23.94
C GLU A 335 6.74 6.02 22.67
N TRP A 336 7.35 6.90 21.86
CA TRP A 336 6.75 7.34 20.60
C TRP A 336 6.95 6.27 19.52
N LEU A 337 5.87 5.62 19.07
CA LEU A 337 5.89 4.52 18.10
C LEU A 337 5.08 4.80 16.84
N PHE A 338 4.10 5.71 16.88
CA PHE A 338 3.15 5.95 15.81
C PHE A 338 3.18 7.41 15.32
N LEU A 339 2.92 7.60 14.00
CA LEU A 339 2.86 8.89 13.32
C LEU A 339 1.51 9.10 12.66
#